data_b19d08b2e21f1af7a105e82d6cf451e2
#
_entry.id   b19d08b2e21f1af7a105e82d6cf451e2
#
_cell.length_a   1.000
_cell.length_b   1.000
_cell.length_c   1.000
_cell.angle_alpha   90.00
_cell.angle_beta   90.00
_cell.angle_gamma   90.00
#
_symmetry.space_group_name_H-M   'P 1'
#
loop_
_entity.id
_entity.type
_entity.pdbx_description
1 polymer ?
#
loop_
_entity_poly.entity_id
_entity_poly.type
_entity_poly.pdbx_seq_one_letter_code
_entity_poly.pdbx_strand_id
1 'polypeptide(L)'
;MNFRITDDGNERDINDIHGMLKEYNLSRREASANVPIGVFFEDETGGKLAGLTGETFGNWLCIKFLFVSEALRGKGIGSELLKAAETEAVRRGCKYAFADTFSFQAPEFYKKHGYEEVFTLEEYPYTGKRHYYTKEL
;
A
#
# COMPACT_ATOMS: atom_id res chain seq x y z
N MET A 1 -8.95 -36.90 -3.14
CA MET A 1 -9.03 -35.43 -3.25
C MET A 1 -10.01 -34.90 -2.23
N ASN A 2 -9.53 -34.00 -1.42
CA ASN A 2 -10.31 -33.42 -0.32
C ASN A 2 -10.14 -31.93 -0.27
N PHE A 3 -11.18 -31.26 0.23
CA PHE A 3 -11.09 -29.86 0.60
C PHE A 3 -10.81 -29.75 2.11
N ARG A 4 -9.93 -28.85 2.46
CA ARG A 4 -9.56 -28.58 3.85
C ARG A 4 -9.72 -27.07 4.09
N ILE A 5 -10.44 -26.71 5.14
CA ILE A 5 -10.67 -25.30 5.50
C ILE A 5 -9.87 -25.02 6.77
N THR A 6 -9.13 -23.92 6.78
CA THR A 6 -8.31 -23.52 7.93
C THR A 6 -8.53 -22.05 8.26
N ASP A 7 -8.19 -21.69 9.49
CA ASP A 7 -8.22 -20.31 9.95
C ASP A 7 -6.93 -19.93 10.70
N ASP A 8 -5.89 -20.74 10.53
CA ASP A 8 -4.62 -20.56 11.25
C ASP A 8 -3.58 -19.70 10.50
N GLY A 9 -3.88 -19.29 9.28
CA GLY A 9 -2.97 -18.47 8.49
C GLY A 9 -1.61 -19.12 8.26
N ASN A 10 -1.57 -20.44 8.06
CA ASN A 10 -0.34 -21.20 7.92
C ASN A 10 0.49 -20.68 6.72
N GLU A 11 1.70 -20.21 7.01
CA GLU A 11 2.58 -19.62 5.99
C GLU A 11 2.95 -20.61 4.90
N ARG A 12 3.12 -21.87 5.24
CA ARG A 12 3.46 -22.89 4.25
C ARG A 12 2.33 -23.07 3.23
N ASP A 13 1.10 -23.16 3.71
CA ASP A 13 -0.07 -23.27 2.81
C ASP A 13 -0.16 -22.06 1.90
N ILE A 14 0.00 -20.85 2.46
CA ILE A 14 -0.04 -19.60 1.72
C ILE A 14 1.08 -19.55 0.68
N ASN A 15 2.29 -19.91 1.06
CA ASN A 15 3.45 -19.89 0.18
C ASN A 15 3.35 -20.92 -0.93
N ASP A 16 2.77 -22.09 -0.65
CA ASP A 16 2.56 -23.12 -1.66
C ASP A 16 1.64 -22.59 -2.77
N ILE A 17 0.52 -21.99 -2.40
CA ILE A 17 -0.42 -21.43 -3.38
C ILE A 17 0.20 -20.23 -4.11
N HIS A 18 0.87 -19.34 -3.39
CA HIS A 18 1.55 -18.21 -4.00
C HIS A 18 2.59 -18.65 -5.02
N GLY A 19 3.39 -19.67 -4.69
CA GLY A 19 4.40 -20.21 -5.60
C GLY A 19 3.79 -20.82 -6.85
N MET A 20 2.72 -21.58 -6.71
CA MET A 20 2.01 -22.19 -7.83
C MET A 20 1.42 -21.13 -8.76
N LEU A 21 0.80 -20.10 -8.20
CA LEU A 21 0.24 -19.00 -8.97
C LEU A 21 1.33 -18.20 -9.67
N LYS A 22 2.43 -17.92 -8.98
CA LYS A 22 3.57 -17.21 -9.55
C LYS A 22 4.14 -17.94 -10.75
N GLU A 23 4.32 -19.24 -10.64
CA GLU A 23 4.81 -20.07 -11.75
C GLU A 23 3.86 -20.02 -12.93
N TYR A 24 2.57 -20.17 -12.69
CA TYR A 24 1.55 -20.07 -13.73
C TYR A 24 1.58 -18.70 -14.42
N ASN A 25 1.72 -17.62 -13.65
CA ASN A 25 1.68 -16.25 -14.17
C ASN A 25 2.92 -15.87 -14.97
N LEU A 26 4.08 -16.47 -14.69
CA LEU A 26 5.35 -16.11 -15.33
C LEU A 26 5.30 -16.15 -16.85
N SER A 27 4.51 -17.06 -17.43
CA SER A 27 4.40 -17.21 -18.88
C SER A 27 3.30 -16.33 -19.50
N ARG A 28 2.49 -15.66 -18.71
CA ARG A 28 1.27 -14.97 -19.20
C ARG A 28 1.19 -13.50 -18.87
N ARG A 29 1.87 -13.04 -17.85
CA ARG A 29 1.83 -11.65 -17.45
C ARG A 29 2.98 -10.86 -18.08
N GLU A 30 2.81 -9.57 -18.15
CA GLU A 30 3.89 -8.67 -18.54
C GLU A 30 5.04 -8.77 -17.54
N ALA A 31 6.26 -8.74 -18.05
CA ALA A 31 7.44 -8.78 -17.20
C ALA A 31 7.59 -7.48 -16.41
N SER A 32 7.58 -7.60 -15.10
CA SER A 32 7.85 -6.51 -14.19
C SER A 32 8.23 -7.08 -12.84
N ALA A 33 9.08 -6.36 -12.11
CA ALA A 33 9.47 -6.73 -10.76
C ALA A 33 8.63 -5.96 -9.74
N ASN A 34 8.26 -6.64 -8.67
CA ASN A 34 7.73 -5.98 -7.48
C ASN A 34 8.94 -5.51 -6.66
N VAL A 35 9.11 -4.20 -6.55
CA VAL A 35 10.23 -3.62 -5.80
C VAL A 35 9.69 -2.91 -4.59
N PRO A 36 10.09 -3.34 -3.37
CA PRO A 36 9.63 -2.65 -2.16
C PRO A 36 10.02 -1.19 -2.13
N ILE A 37 9.21 -0.39 -1.49
CA ILE A 37 9.53 0.99 -1.18
C ILE A 37 9.22 1.24 0.29
N GLY A 38 10.13 1.97 0.96
CA GLY A 38 9.92 2.41 2.33
C GLY A 38 10.49 3.81 2.49
N VAL A 39 9.73 4.67 3.17
CA VAL A 39 10.18 6.01 3.54
C VAL A 39 9.92 6.15 5.03
N PHE A 40 10.96 6.47 5.80
CA PHE A 40 10.85 6.46 7.25
C PHE A 40 11.34 7.78 7.85
N PHE A 41 10.63 8.25 8.86
CA PHE A 41 11.07 9.33 9.71
C PHE A 41 11.49 8.74 11.05
N GLU A 42 12.76 8.88 11.38
CA GLU A 42 13.36 8.17 12.52
C GLU A 42 13.94 9.15 13.54
N ASP A 43 13.99 8.70 14.81
CA ASP A 43 14.70 9.43 15.86
C ASP A 43 16.20 9.13 15.81
N GLU A 44 16.97 9.74 16.73
CA GLU A 44 18.42 9.60 16.76
C GLU A 44 18.92 8.19 17.02
N THR A 45 18.07 7.33 17.59
CA THR A 45 18.40 5.92 17.88
C THR A 45 17.96 4.96 16.80
N GLY A 46 17.36 5.47 15.72
CA GLY A 46 16.80 4.64 14.65
C GLY A 46 15.38 4.15 14.93
N GLY A 47 14.74 4.63 15.99
CA GLY A 47 13.34 4.34 16.29
C GLY A 47 12.42 5.04 15.29
N LYS A 48 11.46 4.31 14.76
CA LYS A 48 10.56 4.86 13.74
C LYS A 48 9.46 5.68 14.38
N LEU A 49 9.32 6.92 13.91
CA LEU A 49 8.28 7.86 14.36
C LEU A 49 7.16 7.99 13.36
N ALA A 50 7.46 7.73 12.10
CA ALA A 50 6.49 7.75 11.02
C ALA A 50 7.06 6.95 9.85
N GLY A 51 6.21 6.53 8.94
CA GLY A 51 6.68 5.82 7.77
C GLY A 51 5.58 5.50 6.77
N LEU A 52 6.05 5.23 5.58
CA LEU A 52 5.23 4.74 4.48
C LEU A 52 5.91 3.52 3.90
N THR A 53 5.15 2.46 3.68
CA THR A 53 5.65 1.27 3.01
C THR A 53 4.70 0.86 1.90
N GLY A 54 5.25 0.21 0.90
CA GLY A 54 4.51 -0.29 -0.24
C GLY A 54 5.43 -0.95 -1.23
N GLU A 55 5.07 -0.87 -2.49
CA GLU A 55 5.90 -1.42 -3.57
C GLU A 55 5.60 -0.70 -4.88
N THR A 56 6.53 -0.79 -5.81
CA THR A 56 6.28 -0.42 -7.19
C THR A 56 6.20 -1.68 -8.04
N PHE A 57 5.27 -1.68 -8.99
CA PHE A 57 5.07 -2.78 -9.91
C PHE A 57 4.63 -2.19 -11.25
N GLY A 58 5.50 -2.27 -12.26
CA GLY A 58 5.24 -1.67 -13.55
C GLY A 58 4.96 -0.18 -13.44
N ASN A 59 3.82 0.25 -13.92
CA ASN A 59 3.41 1.65 -13.93
C ASN A 59 2.89 2.16 -12.59
N TRP A 60 2.78 1.32 -11.58
CA TRP A 60 2.04 1.64 -10.38
C TRP A 60 2.88 1.63 -9.11
N LEU A 61 2.67 2.67 -8.29
CA LEU A 61 3.05 2.69 -6.89
C LEU A 61 1.86 2.21 -6.08
N CYS A 62 2.04 1.15 -5.30
CA CYS A 62 1.04 0.68 -4.35
C CYS A 62 1.46 1.09 -2.94
N ILE A 63 0.70 1.97 -2.32
CA ILE A 63 0.91 2.39 -0.93
C ILE A 63 0.16 1.40 -0.04
N LYS A 64 0.90 0.69 0.81
CA LYS A 64 0.31 -0.32 1.70
C LYS A 64 0.05 0.20 3.09
N PHE A 65 1.04 0.85 3.69
CA PHE A 65 0.92 1.38 5.04
C PHE A 65 1.47 2.80 5.09
N LEU A 66 0.74 3.69 5.74
CA LEU A 66 1.17 5.05 6.03
C LEU A 66 0.75 5.38 7.45
N PHE A 67 1.72 5.66 8.30
CA PHE A 67 1.46 5.97 9.70
C PHE A 67 2.36 7.10 10.18
N VAL A 68 1.79 8.03 10.94
CA VAL A 68 2.50 9.09 11.62
C VAL A 68 2.13 9.02 13.09
N SER A 69 3.13 8.99 13.98
CA SER A 69 2.87 8.95 15.43
C SER A 69 2.05 10.16 15.86
N GLU A 70 1.21 9.96 16.85
CA GLU A 70 0.25 10.99 17.30
C GLU A 70 0.92 12.32 17.63
N ALA A 71 2.07 12.28 18.30
CA ALA A 71 2.82 13.47 18.67
C ALA A 71 3.31 14.29 17.48
N LEU A 72 3.42 13.70 16.30
CA LEU A 72 3.93 14.34 15.09
C LEU A 72 2.85 14.71 14.09
N ARG A 73 1.59 14.42 14.39
CA ARG A 73 0.48 14.74 13.48
C ARG A 73 0.28 16.25 13.38
N GLY A 74 -0.18 16.69 12.21
CA GLY A 74 -0.40 18.11 11.96
C GLY A 74 0.85 18.90 11.62
N LYS A 75 1.99 18.24 11.45
CA LYS A 75 3.28 18.90 11.13
C LYS A 75 3.73 18.67 9.68
N GLY A 76 2.89 18.07 8.85
CA GLY A 76 3.21 17.84 7.43
C GLY A 76 4.10 16.63 7.15
N ILE A 77 4.39 15.81 8.14
CA ILE A 77 5.29 14.65 7.97
C ILE A 77 4.67 13.62 7.03
N GLY A 78 3.37 13.35 7.17
CA GLY A 78 2.68 12.43 6.27
C GLY A 78 2.75 12.89 4.82
N SER A 79 2.61 14.18 4.57
CA SER A 79 2.73 14.77 3.24
C SER A 79 4.14 14.62 2.68
N GLU A 80 5.15 14.79 3.50
CA GLU A 80 6.55 14.61 3.08
C GLU A 80 6.86 13.16 2.75
N LEU A 81 6.35 12.22 3.55
CA LEU A 81 6.50 10.79 3.28
C LEU A 81 5.87 10.41 1.94
N LEU A 82 4.65 10.87 1.70
CA LEU A 82 3.93 10.59 0.47
C LEU A 82 4.65 11.17 -0.74
N LYS A 83 5.08 12.42 -0.64
CA LYS A 83 5.82 13.08 -1.71
C LYS A 83 7.12 12.36 -2.03
N ALA A 84 7.86 11.93 -1.03
CA ALA A 84 9.10 11.19 -1.22
C ALA A 84 8.85 9.86 -1.92
N ALA A 85 7.79 9.13 -1.53
CA ALA A 85 7.43 7.89 -2.18
C ALA A 85 7.01 8.10 -3.64
N GLU A 86 6.23 9.13 -3.91
CA GLU A 86 5.80 9.47 -5.28
C GLU A 86 7.01 9.85 -6.15
N THR A 87 7.93 10.64 -5.62
CA THR A 87 9.15 11.02 -6.33
C THR A 87 10.00 9.81 -6.70
N GLU A 88 10.18 8.89 -5.74
CA GLU A 88 10.92 7.66 -5.99
C GLU A 88 10.20 6.76 -7.00
N ALA A 89 8.88 6.68 -6.93
CA ALA A 89 8.08 5.91 -7.89
C ALA A 89 8.25 6.43 -9.31
N VAL A 90 8.22 7.75 -9.49
CA VAL A 90 8.46 8.38 -10.81
C VAL A 90 9.86 8.06 -11.31
N ARG A 91 10.86 8.11 -10.42
CA ARG A 91 12.23 7.74 -10.78
C ARG A 91 12.31 6.28 -11.27
N ARG A 92 11.49 5.41 -10.72
CA ARG A 92 11.39 3.99 -11.13
C ARG A 92 10.55 3.78 -12.38
N GLY A 93 9.96 4.83 -12.95
CA GLY A 93 9.14 4.75 -14.16
C GLY A 93 7.65 4.61 -13.93
N CYS A 94 7.18 4.74 -12.69
CA CYS A 94 5.75 4.67 -12.40
C CYS A 94 5.01 5.89 -12.94
N LYS A 95 3.78 5.67 -13.39
CA LYS A 95 2.88 6.70 -13.91
C LYS A 95 1.72 6.99 -12.97
N TYR A 96 1.40 6.06 -12.09
CA TYR A 96 0.22 6.09 -11.24
C TYR A 96 0.53 5.60 -9.85
N ALA A 97 -0.33 5.98 -8.91
CA ALA A 97 -0.30 5.46 -7.55
C ALA A 97 -1.69 5.07 -7.11
N PHE A 98 -1.78 4.09 -6.21
CA PHE A 98 -3.03 3.78 -5.55
C PHE A 98 -2.82 3.47 -4.07
N ALA A 99 -3.88 3.73 -3.31
CA ALA A 99 -3.90 3.49 -1.88
C ALA A 99 -5.32 3.13 -1.46
N ASP A 100 -5.45 2.48 -0.30
CA ASP A 100 -6.75 2.31 0.31
C ASP A 100 -6.70 2.70 1.78
N THR A 101 -7.85 3.13 2.29
CA THR A 101 -7.96 3.57 3.69
C THR A 101 -9.38 3.34 4.20
N PHE A 102 -9.49 3.07 5.49
CA PHE A 102 -10.78 3.00 6.17
C PHE A 102 -11.30 4.40 6.51
N SER A 103 -12.61 4.53 6.65
CA SER A 103 -13.25 5.80 6.99
C SER A 103 -12.71 6.44 8.27
N PHE A 104 -12.30 5.61 9.25
CA PHE A 104 -11.74 6.11 10.52
C PHE A 104 -10.26 6.51 10.41
N GLN A 105 -9.60 6.24 9.29
CA GLN A 105 -8.18 6.56 9.09
C GLN A 105 -8.01 7.95 8.47
N ALA A 106 -7.74 8.02 7.16
CA ALA A 106 -7.36 9.29 6.56
C ALA A 106 -7.83 9.47 5.11
N PRO A 107 -9.16 9.30 4.81
CA PRO A 107 -9.61 9.49 3.42
C PRO A 107 -9.34 10.92 2.91
N GLU A 108 -9.53 11.94 3.74
CA GLU A 108 -9.31 13.32 3.33
C GLU A 108 -7.85 13.63 3.04
N PHE A 109 -6.92 12.94 3.70
CA PHE A 109 -5.49 13.09 3.46
C PHE A 109 -5.14 12.79 2.00
N TYR A 110 -5.64 11.68 1.48
CA TYR A 110 -5.35 11.29 0.10
C TYR A 110 -6.01 12.24 -0.90
N LYS A 111 -7.26 12.64 -0.66
CA LYS A 111 -7.95 13.62 -1.50
C LYS A 111 -7.20 14.94 -1.57
N LYS A 112 -6.68 15.40 -0.44
CA LYS A 112 -5.90 16.63 -0.34
C LYS A 112 -4.63 16.57 -1.19
N HIS A 113 -4.09 15.40 -1.40
CA HIS A 113 -2.87 15.20 -2.19
C HIS A 113 -3.13 14.79 -3.63
N GLY A 114 -4.35 15.00 -4.11
CA GLY A 114 -4.67 14.78 -5.52
C GLY A 114 -5.13 13.39 -5.86
N TYR A 115 -5.40 12.54 -4.87
CA TYR A 115 -5.96 11.22 -5.08
C TYR A 115 -7.47 11.30 -5.28
N GLU A 116 -7.96 10.57 -6.26
CA GLU A 116 -9.39 10.48 -6.54
C GLU A 116 -9.93 9.15 -6.04
N GLU A 117 -11.10 9.20 -5.39
CA GLU A 117 -11.78 7.99 -4.96
C GLU A 117 -12.38 7.28 -6.17
N VAL A 118 -11.97 6.05 -6.39
CA VAL A 118 -12.39 5.26 -7.54
C VAL A 118 -13.32 4.12 -7.16
N PHE A 119 -13.32 3.73 -5.90
CA PHE A 119 -14.16 2.66 -5.40
C PHE A 119 -14.30 2.74 -3.89
N THR A 120 -15.46 2.34 -3.37
CA THR A 120 -15.71 2.29 -1.93
C THR A 120 -16.44 1.00 -1.59
N LEU A 121 -15.90 0.26 -0.61
CA LEU A 121 -16.60 -0.86 -0.02
C LEU A 121 -17.46 -0.34 1.12
N GLU A 122 -18.75 -0.62 1.04
CA GLU A 122 -19.71 -0.33 2.08
C GLU A 122 -19.74 -1.46 3.10
N GLU A 123 -20.25 -1.18 4.29
CA GLU A 123 -20.40 -2.20 5.34
C GLU A 123 -19.10 -2.96 5.61
N TYR A 124 -17.99 -2.22 5.73
CA TYR A 124 -16.66 -2.81 5.89
C TYR A 124 -16.03 -2.35 7.21
N PRO A 125 -15.66 -3.26 8.17
CA PRO A 125 -16.06 -4.67 8.16
C PRO A 125 -17.54 -4.90 8.45
N TYR A 126 -18.21 -4.00 9.17
CA TYR A 126 -19.65 -4.07 9.45
C TYR A 126 -20.39 -2.78 9.11
N THR A 127 -20.02 -1.66 9.73
CA THR A 127 -20.71 -0.38 9.58
C THR A 127 -19.85 0.72 8.95
N GLY A 128 -18.57 0.44 8.73
CA GLY A 128 -17.64 1.40 8.14
C GLY A 128 -17.55 1.26 6.63
N LYS A 129 -16.53 1.90 6.09
CA LYS A 129 -16.24 1.87 4.66
C LYS A 129 -14.74 1.69 4.46
N ARG A 130 -14.38 1.13 3.32
CA ARG A 130 -13.00 1.09 2.84
C ARG A 130 -12.94 1.78 1.49
N HIS A 131 -12.11 2.83 1.41
CA HIS A 131 -12.01 3.70 0.23
C HIS A 131 -10.74 3.38 -0.56
N TYR A 132 -10.88 3.37 -1.87
CA TYR A 132 -9.76 3.14 -2.79
C TYR A 132 -9.52 4.38 -3.62
N TYR A 133 -8.27 4.80 -3.68
CA TYR A 133 -7.84 6.03 -4.34
C TYR A 133 -6.79 5.76 -5.38
N THR A 134 -6.82 6.54 -6.47
CA THR A 134 -5.76 6.54 -7.47
C THR A 134 -5.31 7.96 -7.76
N LYS A 135 -4.08 8.08 -8.26
CA LYS A 135 -3.50 9.36 -8.66
C LYS A 135 -2.62 9.14 -9.88
N GLU A 136 -2.68 10.08 -10.81
CA GLU A 136 -1.71 10.17 -11.90
C GLU A 136 -0.48 10.94 -11.38
N LEU A 137 0.67 10.33 -11.49
CA LEU A 137 1.93 10.92 -10.98
C LEU A 137 2.56 11.90 -11.96
#